data_fb0f714f91a5745d7191738ae7bd4dbc
#
_entry.id   fb0f714f91a5745d7191738ae7bd4dbc
#
_cell.length_a   1.000
_cell.length_b   1.000
_cell.length_c   1.000
_cell.angle_alpha   90.00
_cell.angle_beta   90.00
_cell.angle_gamma   90.00
#
_symmetry.space_group_name_H-M   'P 1'
#
loop_
_entity.id
_entity.type
_entity.pdbx_description
1 polymer ?
#
loop_
_entity_poly.entity_id
_entity_poly.type
_entity_poly.pdbx_seq_one_letter_code
_entity_poly.pdbx_strand_id
1 'polypeptide(L)'
;RLTEVEKLLLDHVKDYPVGDPFDPKVLIGPMASRQQFETVKSYIELGVKEGARLLAGSIPEEPGAHEKGWFIQPTIFTNVKNDMRIAREEIFGPVLCVIAYDTVDEAVAIANDTPYGLNAMVVGPKAEAQAVARRINAGNVYINDAPRDVTAPFGGYGASGIGREGGRYGLMEFTQLKAVFDHSTY
;
A
#
# COMPACT_ATOMS: atom_id res chain seq x y z
N ARG A 1 -11.73 3.69 -19.51
CA ARG A 1 -10.62 4.26 -18.72
C ARG A 1 -9.58 3.20 -18.27
N LEU A 2 -9.97 1.92 -18.00
CA LEU A 2 -8.98 0.91 -17.58
C LEU A 2 -7.83 0.78 -18.57
N THR A 3 -8.11 0.66 -19.87
CA THR A 3 -7.09 0.56 -20.92
C THR A 3 -6.14 1.76 -20.97
N GLU A 4 -6.64 2.95 -20.67
CA GLU A 4 -5.82 4.17 -20.57
C GLU A 4 -4.89 4.12 -19.36
N VAL A 5 -5.41 3.68 -18.20
CA VAL A 5 -4.61 3.49 -17.00
C VAL A 5 -3.54 2.42 -17.21
N GLU A 6 -3.88 1.29 -17.83
CA GLU A 6 -2.92 0.24 -18.15
C GLU A 6 -1.77 0.75 -19.04
N LYS A 7 -2.08 1.57 -20.05
CA LYS A 7 -1.05 2.19 -20.90
C LYS A 7 -0.13 3.10 -20.10
N LEU A 8 -0.70 3.97 -19.25
CA LEU A 8 0.09 4.85 -18.37
C LEU A 8 0.97 4.05 -17.42
N LEU A 9 0.46 2.98 -16.82
CA LEU A 9 1.23 2.10 -15.93
C LEU A 9 2.39 1.44 -16.67
N LEU A 10 2.18 0.95 -17.91
CA LEU A 10 3.24 0.37 -18.73
C LEU A 10 4.32 1.38 -19.13
N ASP A 11 3.95 2.64 -19.30
CA ASP A 11 4.92 3.69 -19.59
C ASP A 11 5.71 4.07 -18.34
N HIS A 12 5.04 4.26 -17.19
CA HIS A 12 5.68 4.67 -15.94
C HIS A 12 6.51 3.58 -15.25
N VAL A 13 6.16 2.31 -15.39
CA VAL A 13 6.93 1.23 -14.76
C VAL A 13 8.40 1.20 -15.18
N LYS A 14 8.70 1.73 -16.35
CA LYS A 14 10.07 1.86 -16.88
C LYS A 14 10.93 2.87 -16.11
N ASP A 15 10.29 3.78 -15.38
CA ASP A 15 10.95 4.79 -14.56
C ASP A 15 11.42 4.24 -13.20
N TYR A 16 11.19 2.94 -12.95
CA TYR A 16 11.57 2.25 -11.72
C TYR A 16 12.65 1.19 -11.97
N PRO A 17 13.89 1.59 -12.29
CA PRO A 17 14.99 0.65 -12.53
C PRO A 17 15.32 -0.14 -11.25
N VAL A 18 15.51 -1.44 -11.44
CA VAL A 18 15.92 -2.38 -10.39
C VAL A 18 17.40 -2.65 -10.50
N GLY A 19 18.14 -2.64 -9.39
CA GLY A 19 19.56 -2.91 -9.41
C GLY A 19 20.30 -2.62 -8.11
N ASP A 20 21.58 -2.29 -8.21
CA ASP A 20 22.43 -1.98 -7.06
C ASP A 20 21.91 -0.75 -6.30
N PRO A 21 21.55 -0.87 -5.01
CA PRO A 21 21.05 0.24 -4.20
C PRO A 21 22.08 1.38 -4.00
N PHE A 22 23.34 1.15 -4.29
CA PHE A 22 24.37 2.21 -4.27
C PHE A 22 24.46 3.01 -5.58
N ASP A 23 23.80 2.58 -6.65
CA ASP A 23 23.66 3.39 -7.87
C ASP A 23 22.51 4.40 -7.67
N PRO A 24 22.78 5.72 -7.71
CA PRO A 24 21.76 6.75 -7.52
C PRO A 24 20.65 6.78 -8.60
N LYS A 25 20.83 6.03 -9.68
CA LYS A 25 19.81 5.88 -10.74
C LYS A 25 18.83 4.75 -10.47
N VAL A 26 19.15 3.87 -9.54
CA VAL A 26 18.29 2.73 -9.15
C VAL A 26 17.27 3.19 -8.13
N LEU A 27 16.01 2.82 -8.34
CA LEU A 27 14.91 3.12 -7.41
C LEU A 27 14.47 1.92 -6.60
N ILE A 28 14.69 0.70 -7.11
CA ILE A 28 14.31 -0.53 -6.43
C ILE A 28 15.55 -1.41 -6.24
N GLY A 29 15.92 -1.59 -4.98
CA GLY A 29 16.97 -2.53 -4.56
C GLY A 29 16.45 -3.97 -4.43
N PRO A 30 17.29 -4.90 -3.92
CA PRO A 30 16.90 -6.28 -3.69
C PRO A 30 15.92 -6.39 -2.50
N MET A 31 15.18 -7.48 -2.45
CA MET A 31 14.43 -7.88 -1.26
C MET A 31 15.38 -8.06 -0.07
N ALA A 32 14.90 -7.77 1.13
CA ALA A 32 15.71 -7.79 2.34
C ALA A 32 16.26 -9.18 2.70
N SER A 33 15.62 -10.26 2.22
CA SER A 33 16.02 -11.63 2.48
C SER A 33 15.51 -12.58 1.40
N ARG A 34 16.09 -13.79 1.38
CA ARG A 34 15.57 -14.90 0.57
C ARG A 34 14.12 -15.21 0.90
N GLN A 35 13.77 -15.24 2.18
CA GLN A 35 12.41 -15.53 2.60
C GLN A 35 11.41 -14.51 2.01
N GLN A 36 11.77 -13.22 2.01
CA GLN A 36 10.91 -12.17 1.42
C GLN A 36 10.80 -12.33 -0.10
N PHE A 37 11.90 -12.66 -0.78
CA PHE A 37 11.89 -12.96 -2.21
C PHE A 37 10.93 -14.12 -2.54
N GLU A 38 11.04 -15.25 -1.82
CA GLU A 38 10.17 -16.41 -2.02
C GLU A 38 8.70 -16.09 -1.74
N THR A 39 8.44 -15.29 -0.70
CA THR A 39 7.08 -14.82 -0.39
C THR A 39 6.50 -14.04 -1.55
N VAL A 40 7.21 -13.01 -2.04
CA VAL A 40 6.72 -12.18 -3.15
C VAL A 40 6.57 -12.99 -4.43
N LYS A 41 7.55 -13.86 -4.75
CA LYS A 41 7.48 -14.78 -5.89
C LYS A 41 6.22 -15.64 -5.83
N SER A 42 5.94 -16.24 -4.67
CA SER A 42 4.76 -17.09 -4.48
C SER A 42 3.43 -16.33 -4.72
N TYR A 43 3.37 -15.05 -4.35
CA TYR A 43 2.20 -14.21 -4.64
C TYR A 43 2.09 -13.83 -6.12
N ILE A 44 3.19 -13.64 -6.82
CA ILE A 44 3.18 -13.39 -8.27
C ILE A 44 2.66 -14.65 -9.00
N GLU A 45 3.15 -15.83 -8.62
CA GLU A 45 2.65 -17.12 -9.13
C GLU A 45 1.17 -17.33 -8.82
N LEU A 46 0.77 -16.98 -7.58
CA LEU A 46 -0.63 -17.07 -7.15
C LEU A 46 -1.54 -16.15 -7.97
N GLY A 47 -1.13 -14.91 -8.25
CA GLY A 47 -1.90 -13.97 -9.05
C GLY A 47 -2.19 -14.51 -10.46
N VAL A 48 -1.18 -15.12 -11.10
CA VAL A 48 -1.37 -15.80 -12.39
C VAL A 48 -2.34 -16.98 -12.25
N LYS A 49 -2.19 -17.78 -11.20
CA LYS A 49 -3.05 -18.95 -10.93
C LYS A 49 -4.50 -18.55 -10.64
N GLU A 50 -4.73 -17.45 -9.95
CA GLU A 50 -6.06 -16.89 -9.65
C GLU A 50 -6.72 -16.27 -10.89
N GLY A 51 -5.99 -16.14 -12.01
CA GLY A 51 -6.51 -15.63 -13.27
C GLY A 51 -6.38 -14.12 -13.45
N ALA A 52 -5.62 -13.44 -12.58
CA ALA A 52 -5.24 -12.06 -12.82
C ALA A 52 -4.32 -11.96 -14.05
N ARG A 53 -4.44 -10.87 -14.79
CA ARG A 53 -3.60 -10.63 -15.97
C ARG A 53 -2.30 -9.94 -15.57
N LEU A 54 -1.19 -10.59 -15.78
CA LEU A 54 0.14 -9.99 -15.61
C LEU A 54 0.35 -8.95 -16.71
N LEU A 55 0.30 -7.67 -16.35
CA LEU A 55 0.44 -6.54 -17.26
C LEU A 55 1.91 -6.18 -17.48
N ALA A 56 2.70 -6.16 -16.41
CA ALA A 56 4.13 -5.89 -16.42
C ALA A 56 4.84 -6.76 -15.38
N GLY A 57 6.14 -6.90 -15.53
CA GLY A 57 6.96 -7.78 -14.68
C GLY A 57 6.98 -9.22 -15.17
N SER A 58 7.49 -10.11 -14.34
CA SER A 58 7.57 -11.56 -14.61
C SER A 58 7.57 -12.33 -13.30
N ILE A 59 7.34 -13.66 -13.38
CA ILE A 59 7.64 -14.55 -12.26
C ILE A 59 9.16 -14.56 -12.08
N PRO A 60 9.69 -14.19 -10.90
CA PRO A 60 11.13 -14.12 -10.67
C PRO A 60 11.77 -15.49 -10.76
N GLU A 61 12.90 -15.57 -11.42
CA GLU A 61 13.76 -16.73 -11.39
C GLU A 61 14.67 -16.70 -10.15
N GLU A 62 15.17 -17.86 -9.73
CA GLU A 62 16.21 -17.93 -8.71
C GLU A 62 17.47 -17.20 -9.20
N PRO A 63 18.11 -16.40 -8.34
CA PRO A 63 19.37 -15.75 -8.71
C PRO A 63 20.40 -16.78 -9.16
N GLY A 64 21.06 -16.53 -10.28
CA GLY A 64 22.17 -17.33 -10.74
C GLY A 64 23.34 -17.32 -9.75
N ALA A 65 24.26 -18.28 -9.87
CA ALA A 65 25.41 -18.40 -8.96
C ALA A 65 26.31 -17.13 -8.87
N HIS A 66 26.19 -16.25 -9.83
CA HIS A 66 26.96 -15.00 -9.93
C HIS A 66 26.13 -13.74 -9.63
N GLU A 67 24.82 -13.87 -9.41
CA GLU A 67 23.95 -12.76 -9.08
C GLU A 67 23.94 -12.53 -7.56
N LYS A 68 24.24 -11.29 -7.17
CA LYS A 68 24.26 -10.89 -5.76
C LYS A 68 22.98 -10.14 -5.46
N GLY A 69 22.01 -10.81 -4.84
CA GLY A 69 20.79 -10.19 -4.33
C GLY A 69 19.49 -10.85 -4.83
N TRP A 70 18.42 -10.58 -4.10
CA TRP A 70 17.09 -11.14 -4.30
C TRP A 70 16.22 -10.11 -5.02
N PHE A 71 16.44 -9.93 -6.33
CA PHE A 71 15.78 -8.88 -7.11
C PHE A 71 14.43 -9.35 -7.68
N ILE A 72 13.44 -8.47 -7.59
CA ILE A 72 12.12 -8.63 -8.21
C ILE A 72 11.82 -7.39 -9.03
N GLN A 73 11.43 -7.59 -10.28
CA GLN A 73 11.01 -6.49 -11.13
C GLN A 73 9.63 -5.96 -10.69
N PRO A 74 9.35 -4.66 -10.84
CA PRO A 74 8.01 -4.13 -10.65
C PRO A 74 6.99 -4.95 -11.42
N THR A 75 6.01 -5.47 -10.71
CA THR A 75 5.01 -6.40 -11.25
C THR A 75 3.63 -5.78 -11.11
N ILE A 76 2.88 -5.76 -12.20
CA ILE A 76 1.54 -5.17 -12.24
C ILE A 76 0.53 -6.19 -12.71
N PHE A 77 -0.49 -6.43 -11.88
CA PHE A 77 -1.64 -7.24 -12.23
C PHE A 77 -2.86 -6.37 -12.54
N THR A 78 -3.59 -6.73 -13.61
CA THR A 78 -4.90 -6.18 -13.94
C THR A 78 -5.94 -7.31 -14.04
N ASN A 79 -7.20 -6.98 -14.26
CA ASN A 79 -8.30 -7.93 -14.13
C ASN A 79 -8.33 -8.62 -12.75
N VAL A 80 -7.82 -7.96 -11.74
CA VAL A 80 -7.85 -8.44 -10.36
C VAL A 80 -9.27 -8.30 -9.85
N LYS A 81 -9.76 -9.34 -9.18
CA LYS A 81 -11.04 -9.31 -8.46
C LYS A 81 -10.77 -9.13 -6.97
N ASN A 82 -11.71 -8.50 -6.28
CA ASN A 82 -11.56 -8.19 -4.85
C ASN A 82 -11.48 -9.43 -3.95
N ASP A 83 -11.95 -10.60 -4.40
CA ASP A 83 -11.89 -11.87 -3.67
C ASP A 83 -10.58 -12.64 -3.87
N MET A 84 -9.71 -12.21 -4.78
CA MET A 84 -8.39 -12.80 -4.99
C MET A 84 -7.49 -12.53 -3.77
N ARG A 85 -6.68 -13.52 -3.39
CA ARG A 85 -5.74 -13.39 -2.27
C ARG A 85 -4.70 -12.31 -2.51
N ILE A 86 -4.24 -12.14 -3.77
CA ILE A 86 -3.30 -11.07 -4.13
C ILE A 86 -3.87 -9.66 -3.92
N ALA A 87 -5.21 -9.51 -3.87
CA ALA A 87 -5.87 -8.24 -3.58
C ALA A 87 -6.10 -8.00 -2.08
N ARG A 88 -6.16 -9.07 -1.28
CA ARG A 88 -6.58 -9.03 0.13
C ARG A 88 -5.45 -9.20 1.11
N GLU A 89 -4.36 -9.85 0.70
CA GLU A 89 -3.22 -10.16 1.56
C GLU A 89 -2.05 -9.22 1.25
N GLU A 90 -1.25 -8.91 2.26
CA GLU A 90 -0.08 -8.04 2.12
C GLU A 90 1.08 -8.80 1.47
N ILE A 91 1.44 -8.42 0.24
CA ILE A 91 2.54 -9.06 -0.51
C ILE A 91 3.90 -8.59 0.00
N PHE A 92 3.99 -7.35 0.42
CA PHE A 92 5.21 -6.68 0.91
C PHE A 92 6.37 -6.70 -0.11
N GLY A 93 6.06 -6.36 -1.36
CA GLY A 93 6.99 -6.35 -2.48
C GLY A 93 6.55 -5.39 -3.59
N PRO A 94 7.31 -5.26 -4.69
CA PRO A 94 7.01 -4.34 -5.78
C PRO A 94 5.90 -4.88 -6.69
N VAL A 95 4.74 -5.17 -6.12
CA VAL A 95 3.58 -5.75 -6.82
C VAL A 95 2.38 -4.82 -6.66
N LEU A 96 1.77 -4.45 -7.78
CA LEU A 96 0.57 -3.61 -7.86
C LEU A 96 -0.59 -4.42 -8.41
N CYS A 97 -1.72 -4.41 -7.71
CA CYS A 97 -2.98 -5.01 -8.15
C CYS A 97 -3.96 -3.91 -8.56
N VAL A 98 -4.49 -3.96 -9.78
CA VAL A 98 -5.45 -3.00 -10.32
C VAL A 98 -6.82 -3.65 -10.39
N ILE A 99 -7.76 -3.10 -9.62
CA ILE A 99 -9.17 -3.51 -9.58
C ILE A 99 -9.99 -2.41 -10.25
N ALA A 100 -10.75 -2.76 -11.28
CA ALA A 100 -11.70 -1.83 -11.90
C ALA A 100 -13.00 -1.77 -11.11
N TYR A 101 -13.66 -0.63 -11.16
CA TYR A 101 -14.97 -0.42 -10.55
C TYR A 101 -15.87 0.41 -11.47
N ASP A 102 -17.17 0.29 -11.31
CA ASP A 102 -18.16 1.03 -12.12
C ASP A 102 -18.71 2.26 -11.37
N THR A 103 -18.79 2.22 -10.06
CA THR A 103 -19.33 3.31 -9.24
C THR A 103 -18.40 3.69 -8.09
N VAL A 104 -18.50 4.92 -7.63
CA VAL A 104 -17.75 5.40 -6.44
C VAL A 104 -18.10 4.60 -5.20
N ASP A 105 -19.35 4.18 -5.05
CA ASP A 105 -19.80 3.35 -3.92
C ASP A 105 -19.13 1.98 -3.92
N GLU A 106 -19.01 1.37 -5.10
CA GLU A 106 -18.26 0.13 -5.28
C GLU A 106 -16.78 0.31 -4.96
N ALA A 107 -16.15 1.38 -5.44
CA ALA A 107 -14.74 1.69 -5.15
C ALA A 107 -14.50 1.81 -3.63
N VAL A 108 -15.39 2.49 -2.91
CA VAL A 108 -15.31 2.62 -1.44
C VAL A 108 -15.53 1.28 -0.76
N ALA A 109 -16.47 0.47 -1.24
CA ALA A 109 -16.71 -0.86 -0.70
C ALA A 109 -15.49 -1.76 -0.86
N ILE A 110 -14.88 -1.80 -2.06
CA ILE A 110 -13.64 -2.53 -2.33
C ILE A 110 -12.50 -2.05 -1.44
N ALA A 111 -12.28 -0.73 -1.36
CA ALA A 111 -11.20 -0.15 -0.56
C ALA A 111 -11.32 -0.46 0.94
N ASN A 112 -12.54 -0.62 1.44
CA ASN A 112 -12.80 -0.94 2.85
C ASN A 112 -12.94 -2.43 3.15
N ASP A 113 -13.01 -3.29 2.12
CA ASP A 113 -13.11 -4.75 2.28
C ASP A 113 -11.74 -5.40 2.49
N THR A 114 -11.07 -4.99 3.55
CA THR A 114 -9.75 -5.48 3.97
C THR A 114 -9.65 -5.44 5.49
N PRO A 115 -8.87 -6.33 6.13
CA PRO A 115 -8.58 -6.21 7.55
C PRO A 115 -7.62 -5.07 7.88
N TYR A 116 -6.96 -4.51 6.88
CA TYR A 116 -5.97 -3.43 7.01
C TYR A 116 -6.60 -2.04 6.91
N GLY A 117 -5.85 -1.03 7.31
CA GLY A 117 -6.29 0.35 7.21
C GLY A 117 -5.18 1.32 7.64
N LEU A 118 -3.97 1.20 7.07
CA LEU A 118 -2.87 2.11 7.41
C LEU A 118 -2.95 3.40 6.62
N ASN A 119 -2.87 3.30 5.30
CA ASN A 119 -2.85 4.43 4.39
C ASN A 119 -3.78 4.21 3.21
N ALA A 120 -4.34 5.29 2.71
CA ALA A 120 -5.05 5.34 1.45
C ALA A 120 -4.72 6.65 0.70
N MET A 121 -4.94 6.63 -0.60
CA MET A 121 -4.87 7.82 -1.45
C MET A 121 -6.11 7.90 -2.33
N VAL A 122 -6.66 9.09 -2.45
CA VAL A 122 -7.79 9.40 -3.35
C VAL A 122 -7.35 10.46 -4.33
N VAL A 123 -7.40 10.16 -5.62
CA VAL A 123 -7.03 11.09 -6.69
C VAL A 123 -8.28 11.49 -7.47
N GLY A 124 -8.51 12.81 -7.63
CA GLY A 124 -9.66 13.33 -8.35
C GLY A 124 -9.97 14.78 -8.04
N PRO A 125 -11.09 15.34 -8.57
CA PRO A 125 -11.55 16.69 -8.23
C PRO A 125 -11.68 16.85 -6.72
N LYS A 126 -11.17 17.96 -6.17
CA LYS A 126 -11.01 18.19 -4.73
C LYS A 126 -12.26 17.85 -3.90
N ALA A 127 -13.41 18.32 -4.31
CA ALA A 127 -14.66 18.11 -3.55
C ALA A 127 -15.09 16.64 -3.53
N GLU A 128 -14.97 15.95 -4.67
CA GLU A 128 -15.28 14.52 -4.80
C GLU A 128 -14.27 13.68 -4.02
N ALA A 129 -12.98 13.96 -4.16
CA ALA A 129 -11.93 13.25 -3.44
C ALA A 129 -12.07 13.40 -1.92
N GLN A 130 -12.45 14.60 -1.43
CA GLN A 130 -12.75 14.82 -0.01
C GLN A 130 -13.98 14.01 0.46
N ALA A 131 -15.02 13.92 -0.35
CA ALA A 131 -16.21 13.14 -0.03
C ALA A 131 -15.88 11.64 0.07
N VAL A 132 -15.09 11.13 -0.86
CA VAL A 132 -14.62 9.74 -0.86
C VAL A 132 -13.69 9.47 0.32
N ALA A 133 -12.71 10.34 0.57
CA ALA A 133 -11.72 10.18 1.64
C ALA A 133 -12.36 10.01 3.02
N ARG A 134 -13.48 10.70 3.29
CA ARG A 134 -14.24 10.56 4.55
C ARG A 134 -14.89 9.18 4.74
N ARG A 135 -15.00 8.41 3.68
CA ARG A 135 -15.64 7.08 3.65
C ARG A 135 -14.61 5.94 3.70
N ILE A 136 -13.34 6.25 3.55
CA ILE A 136 -12.25 5.25 3.56
C ILE A 136 -11.84 4.95 5.00
N ASN A 137 -11.79 3.68 5.35
CA ASN A 137 -11.38 3.16 6.66
C ASN A 137 -9.85 3.00 6.73
N ALA A 138 -9.13 4.13 6.81
CA ALA A 138 -7.68 4.14 6.99
C ALA A 138 -7.28 5.23 7.97
N GLY A 139 -6.19 5.00 8.70
CA GLY A 139 -5.66 5.98 9.66
C GLY A 139 -5.15 7.25 8.99
N ASN A 140 -4.66 7.14 7.76
CA ASN A 140 -4.22 8.27 6.95
C ASN A 140 -4.83 8.18 5.55
N VAL A 141 -5.45 9.25 5.09
CA VAL A 141 -5.98 9.35 3.72
C VAL A 141 -5.42 10.60 3.05
N TYR A 142 -4.64 10.38 2.01
CA TYR A 142 -4.04 11.43 1.21
C TYR A 142 -4.96 11.79 0.03
N ILE A 143 -5.01 13.05 -0.34
CA ILE A 143 -5.79 13.53 -1.49
C ILE A 143 -4.84 14.19 -2.47
N ASN A 144 -4.83 13.72 -3.73
CA ASN A 144 -4.03 14.29 -4.81
C ASN A 144 -2.55 14.45 -4.45
N ASP A 145 -1.95 13.38 -3.92
CA ASP A 145 -0.53 13.34 -3.55
C ASP A 145 -0.10 14.41 -2.53
N ALA A 146 -0.99 14.74 -1.59
CA ALA A 146 -0.67 15.65 -0.51
C ALA A 146 0.54 15.14 0.30
N PRO A 147 1.51 16.00 0.67
CA PRO A 147 2.66 15.56 1.44
C PRO A 147 2.24 15.14 2.86
N ARG A 148 3.02 14.21 3.44
CA ARG A 148 2.83 13.82 4.84
C ARG A 148 3.15 15.00 5.76
N ASP A 149 2.23 15.29 6.68
CA ASP A 149 2.46 16.20 7.80
C ASP A 149 2.94 15.38 9.01
N VAL A 150 4.19 15.57 9.43
CA VAL A 150 4.79 14.84 10.57
C VAL A 150 4.18 15.23 11.91
N THR A 151 3.43 16.31 11.98
CA THR A 151 2.70 16.75 13.18
C THR A 151 1.30 16.12 13.28
N ALA A 152 0.81 15.54 12.18
CA ALA A 152 -0.42 14.79 12.16
C ALA A 152 -0.24 13.39 12.80
N PRO A 153 -1.28 12.83 13.42
CA PRO A 153 -1.21 11.47 13.93
C PRO A 153 -1.03 10.46 12.78
N PHE A 154 -0.13 9.51 12.96
CA PHE A 154 0.11 8.41 12.04
C PHE A 154 -0.16 7.08 12.72
N GLY A 155 -0.89 6.19 12.07
CA GLY A 155 -1.18 4.85 12.57
C GLY A 155 -2.38 4.24 11.85
N GLY A 156 -2.55 2.93 12.00
CA GLY A 156 -3.52 2.14 11.25
C GLY A 156 -4.83 1.90 11.97
N TYR A 157 -5.77 1.34 11.23
CA TYR A 157 -7.01 0.73 11.72
C TYR A 157 -6.91 -0.79 11.58
N GLY A 158 -7.71 -1.53 12.33
CA GLY A 158 -7.80 -2.98 12.24
C GLY A 158 -6.45 -3.68 12.43
N ALA A 159 -6.09 -4.57 11.52
CA ALA A 159 -4.83 -5.33 11.58
C ALA A 159 -3.57 -4.46 11.36
N SER A 160 -3.71 -3.23 10.85
CA SER A 160 -2.59 -2.30 10.69
C SER A 160 -2.16 -1.59 11.97
N GLY A 161 -2.83 -1.83 13.10
CA GLY A 161 -2.43 -1.32 14.41
C GLY A 161 -3.50 -0.51 15.12
N ILE A 162 -3.24 -0.17 16.40
CA ILE A 162 -4.18 0.51 17.28
C ILE A 162 -3.63 1.83 17.85
N GLY A 163 -2.32 2.00 17.90
CA GLY A 163 -1.67 3.21 18.42
C GLY A 163 -1.53 4.33 17.40
N ARG A 164 -1.01 5.46 17.83
CA ARG A 164 -0.68 6.59 16.95
C ARG A 164 0.72 7.10 17.27
N GLU A 165 1.47 7.40 16.19
CA GLU A 165 2.72 8.13 16.22
C GLU A 165 2.49 9.58 15.77
N GLY A 166 3.45 10.45 16.05
CA GLY A 166 3.44 11.83 15.56
C GLY A 166 2.47 12.76 16.28
N GLY A 167 2.80 14.05 16.24
CA GLY A 167 2.01 15.11 16.83
C GLY A 167 1.65 14.92 18.31
N ARG A 168 0.59 15.60 18.72
CA ARG A 168 0.07 15.52 20.10
C ARG A 168 -0.40 14.11 20.48
N TYR A 169 -1.01 13.40 19.53
CA TYR A 169 -1.57 12.07 19.81
C TYR A 169 -0.47 11.05 20.06
N GLY A 170 0.63 11.08 19.28
CA GLY A 170 1.76 10.21 19.52
C GLY A 170 2.45 10.48 20.87
N LEU A 171 2.51 11.75 21.30
CA LEU A 171 3.03 12.10 22.60
C LEU A 171 2.15 11.54 23.75
N MET A 172 0.84 11.48 23.56
CA MET A 172 -0.09 10.97 24.58
C MET A 172 0.12 9.49 24.85
N GLU A 173 0.60 8.70 23.91
CA GLU A 173 0.90 7.27 24.09
C GLU A 173 2.00 7.02 25.16
N PHE A 174 2.84 8.02 25.43
CA PHE A 174 3.91 7.97 26.42
C PHE A 174 3.53 8.64 27.74
N THR A 175 2.26 9.00 27.94
CA THR A 175 1.77 9.69 29.13
C THR A 175 0.71 8.86 29.85
N GLN A 176 0.52 9.16 31.14
CA GLN A 176 -0.56 8.59 31.92
C GLN A 176 -1.52 9.68 32.38
N LEU A 177 -2.81 9.47 32.15
CA LEU A 177 -3.85 10.35 32.64
C LEU A 177 -4.11 10.10 34.13
N LYS A 178 -4.14 11.16 34.94
CA LYS A 178 -4.55 11.11 36.36
C LYS A 178 -5.74 12.01 36.56
N ALA A 179 -6.82 11.48 37.10
CA ALA A 179 -7.93 12.27 37.64
C ALA A 179 -7.74 12.50 39.14
N VAL A 180 -7.94 13.74 39.57
CA VAL A 180 -7.93 14.11 40.97
C VAL A 180 -9.30 14.69 41.33
N PHE A 181 -9.98 14.06 42.23
CA PHE A 181 -11.28 14.51 42.74
C PHE A 181 -11.09 15.09 44.13
N ASP A 182 -11.63 16.29 44.38
CA ASP A 182 -11.61 16.94 45.67
C ASP A 182 -13.05 17.36 46.05
N HIS A 183 -13.45 17.08 47.27
CA HIS A 183 -14.77 17.44 47.81
C HIS A 183 -14.65 18.51 48.90
N SER A 184 -13.56 19.24 48.96
CA SER A 184 -13.42 20.36 49.89
C SER A 184 -14.40 21.47 49.55
N THR A 185 -15.32 21.74 50.42
CA THR A 185 -16.15 22.95 50.42
C THR A 185 -15.43 24.05 51.15
N TYR A 186 -15.13 25.13 50.47
CA TYR A 186 -14.64 26.38 51.07
C TYR A 186 -15.82 27.22 51.49
#